data_90b4c4cb56d5341cb4956508627d7f3f
#
_entry.id   90b4c4cb56d5341cb4956508627d7f3f
#
_cell.length_a   1.000
_cell.length_b   1.000
_cell.length_c   1.000
_cell.angle_alpha   90.00
_cell.angle_beta   90.00
_cell.angle_gamma   90.00
#
_symmetry.space_group_name_H-M   'P 1'
#
loop_
_entity.id
_entity.type
_entity.pdbx_description
1 polymer ?
#
loop_
_entity_poly.entity_id
_entity_poly.type
_entity_poly.pdbx_seq_one_letter_code
_entity_poly.pdbx_strand_id
1 'polypeptide(L)'
;MEKLRIIFMGTPEFAVGILDTIIKNNYDVVGVITAADKPAGRGQKIKYSAVKEYALANNLTLLQPTNLKDESFLAELKALNANLQIVVAFRMLPKVVWEMPSLGTFNLHASLLPNYRGAAPINWAIINGETKTGVTTFFIDDKIDTGAMILNSEIAIEPAENAGQLHDRLMNLGSTTVIDTLKVIENGNVITTIQEDNDDIKTAYKLNKENCKIDWTKSGDEINNLIRGLSPYPAAWCFLKDKNEELSIKIYEAKLLEEAHSYEAGKLISGKKEIKIAIKNGFIQLLSLQLPGKKRMQVAELLNGITFSDEAKVY
;
A
#
# COMPACT_ATOMS: atom_id res chain seq x y z
N MET A 1 -23.52 27.32 -8.50
CA MET A 1 -22.26 26.74 -8.02
C MET A 1 -21.33 26.57 -9.21
N GLU A 2 -20.07 26.83 -9.03
CA GLU A 2 -19.07 26.67 -10.10
C GLU A 2 -18.84 25.16 -10.32
N LYS A 3 -18.84 24.73 -11.60
CA LYS A 3 -18.59 23.33 -11.95
C LYS A 3 -17.17 22.93 -11.53
N LEU A 4 -17.00 21.79 -10.88
CA LEU A 4 -15.69 21.27 -10.54
C LEU A 4 -14.89 20.94 -11.80
N ARG A 5 -13.68 21.49 -11.90
CA ARG A 5 -12.66 21.22 -12.91
C ARG A 5 -11.47 20.61 -12.20
N ILE A 6 -11.28 19.32 -12.39
CA ILE A 6 -10.43 18.50 -11.53
C ILE A 6 -9.11 18.19 -12.22
N ILE A 7 -7.99 18.40 -11.54
CA ILE A 7 -6.73 17.73 -11.85
C ILE A 7 -6.57 16.56 -10.90
N PHE A 8 -6.33 15.38 -11.47
CA PHE A 8 -6.06 14.17 -10.74
C PHE A 8 -4.56 13.81 -10.75
N MET A 9 -3.99 13.49 -9.58
CA MET A 9 -2.58 13.13 -9.44
C MET A 9 -2.46 11.75 -8.78
N GLY A 10 -1.84 10.80 -9.49
CA GLY A 10 -1.67 9.45 -8.96
C GLY A 10 -0.68 8.63 -9.77
N THR A 11 -0.28 7.46 -9.25
CA THR A 11 0.69 6.61 -9.94
C THR A 11 0.28 5.13 -9.99
N PRO A 12 -0.07 4.45 -8.87
CA PRO A 12 -0.35 3.02 -8.85
C PRO A 12 -1.80 2.69 -9.25
N GLU A 13 -2.09 1.41 -9.27
CA GLU A 13 -3.40 0.85 -9.60
C GLU A 13 -4.51 1.33 -8.64
N PHE A 14 -4.19 1.52 -7.37
CA PHE A 14 -5.09 2.13 -6.40
C PHE A 14 -5.65 3.49 -6.88
N ALA A 15 -4.79 4.33 -7.44
CA ALA A 15 -5.20 5.62 -7.99
C ALA A 15 -6.07 5.49 -9.25
N VAL A 16 -5.87 4.44 -10.05
CA VAL A 16 -6.70 4.18 -11.24
C VAL A 16 -8.15 3.91 -10.86
N GLY A 17 -8.41 3.08 -9.82
CA GLY A 17 -9.76 2.80 -9.38
C GLY A 17 -10.53 4.06 -8.95
N ILE A 18 -9.84 4.99 -8.28
CA ILE A 18 -10.41 6.28 -7.88
C ILE A 18 -10.68 7.17 -9.08
N LEU A 19 -9.71 7.31 -10.00
CA LEU A 19 -9.85 8.11 -11.22
C LEU A 19 -10.99 7.60 -12.10
N ASP A 20 -11.07 6.29 -12.31
CA ASP A 20 -12.16 5.64 -13.06
C ASP A 20 -13.54 5.98 -12.47
N THR A 21 -13.66 5.93 -11.14
CA THR A 21 -14.89 6.25 -10.46
C THR A 21 -15.28 7.73 -10.60
N ILE A 22 -14.32 8.66 -10.53
CA ILE A 22 -14.56 10.10 -10.74
C ILE A 22 -15.12 10.33 -12.16
N ILE A 23 -14.50 9.72 -13.18
CA ILE A 23 -14.92 9.86 -14.57
C ILE A 23 -16.29 9.25 -14.81
N LYS A 24 -16.57 8.06 -14.29
CA LYS A 24 -17.87 7.38 -14.39
C LYS A 24 -19.02 8.14 -13.71
N ASN A 25 -18.70 9.00 -12.75
CA ASN A 25 -19.66 9.91 -12.12
C ASN A 25 -19.76 11.26 -12.86
N ASN A 26 -19.22 11.37 -14.08
CA ASN A 26 -19.29 12.52 -14.96
C ASN A 26 -18.65 13.81 -14.41
N TYR A 27 -17.66 13.70 -13.53
CA TYR A 27 -16.85 14.83 -13.14
C TYR A 27 -15.87 15.23 -14.24
N ASP A 28 -15.61 16.53 -14.37
CA ASP A 28 -14.74 17.11 -15.40
C ASP A 28 -13.26 16.98 -14.98
N VAL A 29 -12.60 15.92 -15.41
CA VAL A 29 -11.15 15.72 -15.21
C VAL A 29 -10.38 16.39 -16.34
N VAL A 30 -9.92 17.61 -16.11
CA VAL A 30 -9.24 18.44 -17.11
C VAL A 30 -7.76 18.10 -17.31
N GLY A 31 -7.19 17.34 -16.39
CA GLY A 31 -5.81 16.85 -16.49
C GLY A 31 -5.49 15.76 -15.50
N VAL A 32 -4.57 14.89 -15.90
CA VAL A 32 -4.04 13.78 -15.09
C VAL A 32 -2.53 13.94 -14.99
N ILE A 33 -2.01 13.88 -13.78
CA ILE A 33 -0.58 13.96 -13.52
C ILE A 33 -0.09 12.62 -12.94
N THR A 34 0.95 12.07 -13.53
CA THR A 34 1.56 10.83 -13.04
C THR A 34 3.09 10.90 -13.04
N ALA A 35 3.73 9.89 -12.50
CA ALA A 35 5.18 9.80 -12.50
C ALA A 35 5.75 9.73 -13.93
N ALA A 36 6.90 10.35 -14.15
CA ALA A 36 7.64 10.23 -15.41
C ALA A 36 8.04 8.77 -15.65
N ASP A 37 8.06 8.36 -16.92
CA ASP A 37 8.47 7.03 -17.33
C ASP A 37 9.89 6.73 -16.86
N LYS A 38 10.11 5.53 -16.38
CA LYS A 38 11.42 5.06 -15.92
C LYS A 38 11.68 3.66 -16.45
N PRO A 39 12.91 3.34 -16.82
CA PRO A 39 13.30 1.97 -17.08
C PRO A 39 13.06 1.11 -15.83
N ALA A 40 12.45 -0.05 -15.99
CA ALA A 40 12.14 -0.95 -14.88
C ALA A 40 12.44 -2.43 -15.25
N GLY A 41 12.74 -3.23 -14.23
CA GLY A 41 12.95 -4.67 -14.34
C GLY A 41 14.25 -5.10 -15.01
N ARG A 42 14.41 -6.43 -15.17
CA ARG A 42 15.52 -7.02 -15.92
C ARG A 42 15.36 -6.69 -17.41
N GLY A 43 16.29 -5.93 -17.98
CA GLY A 43 16.26 -5.49 -19.38
C GLY A 43 15.83 -4.04 -19.58
N GLN A 44 15.62 -3.26 -18.51
CA GLN A 44 15.40 -1.81 -18.51
C GLN A 44 14.37 -1.32 -19.55
N LYS A 45 13.30 -2.08 -19.76
CA LYS A 45 12.19 -1.64 -20.61
C LYS A 45 11.43 -0.51 -19.91
N ILE A 46 11.06 0.51 -20.67
CA ILE A 46 10.21 1.59 -20.14
C ILE A 46 8.89 0.96 -19.68
N LYS A 47 8.57 1.15 -18.41
CA LYS A 47 7.30 0.72 -17.83
C LYS A 47 6.48 1.96 -17.53
N TYR A 48 5.27 2.01 -18.06
CA TYR A 48 4.30 3.05 -17.75
C TYR A 48 3.72 2.85 -16.35
N SER A 49 3.29 3.95 -15.72
CA SER A 49 2.47 3.86 -14.52
C SER A 49 1.05 3.38 -14.89
N ALA A 50 0.36 2.72 -13.96
CA ALA A 50 -1.02 2.30 -14.19
C ALA A 50 -1.94 3.49 -14.55
N VAL A 51 -1.74 4.64 -13.91
CA VAL A 51 -2.48 5.87 -14.21
C VAL A 51 -2.18 6.38 -15.63
N LYS A 52 -0.93 6.27 -16.13
CA LYS A 52 -0.61 6.63 -17.52
C LYS A 52 -1.34 5.74 -18.50
N GLU A 53 -1.26 4.42 -18.32
CA GLU A 53 -1.94 3.46 -19.21
C GLU A 53 -3.45 3.76 -19.25
N TYR A 54 -4.06 4.01 -18.11
CA TYR A 54 -5.47 4.38 -18.01
C TYR A 54 -5.78 5.72 -18.73
N ALA A 55 -4.97 6.76 -18.48
CA ALA A 55 -5.15 8.08 -19.08
C ALA A 55 -5.08 8.04 -20.60
N LEU A 56 -4.11 7.31 -21.16
CA LEU A 56 -3.97 7.12 -22.61
C LEU A 56 -5.16 6.35 -23.21
N ALA A 57 -5.62 5.29 -22.55
CA ALA A 57 -6.75 4.50 -23.00
C ALA A 57 -8.08 5.29 -23.00
N ASN A 58 -8.20 6.32 -22.17
CA ASN A 58 -9.39 7.16 -22.04
C ASN A 58 -9.22 8.56 -22.67
N ASN A 59 -8.16 8.81 -23.44
CA ASN A 59 -7.86 10.09 -24.11
C ASN A 59 -7.84 11.30 -23.14
N LEU A 60 -7.35 11.11 -21.92
CA LEU A 60 -7.23 12.17 -20.93
C LEU A 60 -5.97 13.00 -21.16
N THR A 61 -6.02 14.28 -20.88
CA THR A 61 -4.84 15.17 -20.89
C THR A 61 -3.84 14.69 -19.83
N LEU A 62 -2.64 14.29 -20.26
CA LEU A 62 -1.62 13.67 -19.40
C LEU A 62 -0.38 14.55 -19.27
N LEU A 63 0.04 14.81 -18.04
CA LEU A 63 1.26 15.51 -17.69
C LEU A 63 2.20 14.58 -16.89
N GLN A 64 3.49 14.58 -17.25
CA GLN A 64 4.49 13.73 -16.59
C GLN A 64 5.74 14.52 -16.18
N PRO A 65 5.63 15.52 -15.30
CA PRO A 65 6.75 16.34 -14.91
C PRO A 65 7.80 15.53 -14.15
N THR A 66 9.08 15.70 -14.50
CA THR A 66 10.19 15.18 -13.71
C THR A 66 10.43 16.05 -12.48
N ASN A 67 10.26 17.35 -12.63
CA ASN A 67 10.34 18.35 -11.57
C ASN A 67 9.00 19.11 -11.46
N LEU A 68 8.36 19.03 -10.28
CA LEU A 68 7.09 19.72 -10.02
C LEU A 68 7.22 21.26 -9.82
N LYS A 69 8.43 21.78 -9.78
CA LYS A 69 8.72 23.21 -9.69
C LYS A 69 9.16 23.82 -11.03
N ASP A 70 9.17 23.03 -12.09
CA ASP A 70 9.53 23.52 -13.42
C ASP A 70 8.53 24.55 -13.92
N GLU A 71 9.02 25.67 -14.44
CA GLU A 71 8.17 26.79 -14.86
C GLU A 71 7.25 26.43 -16.02
N SER A 72 7.74 25.61 -16.97
CA SER A 72 6.92 25.16 -18.10
C SER A 72 5.78 24.27 -17.63
N PHE A 73 6.06 23.33 -16.71
CA PHE A 73 5.03 22.51 -16.10
C PHE A 73 4.01 23.35 -15.32
N LEU A 74 4.44 24.31 -14.53
CA LEU A 74 3.53 25.18 -13.77
C LEU A 74 2.64 26.02 -14.71
N ALA A 75 3.17 26.48 -15.84
CA ALA A 75 2.39 27.17 -16.86
C ALA A 75 1.35 26.26 -17.51
N GLU A 76 1.73 25.03 -17.89
CA GLU A 76 0.79 24.04 -18.41
C GLU A 76 -0.30 23.68 -17.39
N LEU A 77 0.08 23.46 -16.13
CA LEU A 77 -0.84 23.14 -15.04
C LEU A 77 -1.87 24.25 -14.85
N LYS A 78 -1.41 25.51 -14.83
CA LYS A 78 -2.27 26.69 -14.71
C LYS A 78 -3.19 26.87 -15.91
N ALA A 79 -2.73 26.56 -17.12
CA ALA A 79 -3.52 26.66 -18.34
C ALA A 79 -4.72 25.69 -18.38
N LEU A 80 -4.71 24.59 -17.61
CA LEU A 80 -5.84 23.68 -17.45
C LEU A 80 -7.02 24.33 -16.69
N ASN A 81 -6.78 25.45 -16.02
CA ASN A 81 -7.79 26.21 -15.30
C ASN A 81 -8.68 25.35 -14.37
N ALA A 82 -8.01 24.48 -13.60
CA ALA A 82 -8.67 23.64 -12.61
C ALA A 82 -8.95 24.43 -11.33
N ASN A 83 -10.10 24.17 -10.71
CA ASN A 83 -10.45 24.76 -9.41
C ASN A 83 -10.29 23.78 -8.24
N LEU A 84 -9.99 22.48 -8.50
CA LEU A 84 -9.77 21.45 -7.50
C LEU A 84 -8.65 20.49 -7.95
N GLN A 85 -7.84 20.03 -7.00
CA GLN A 85 -6.87 18.96 -7.23
C GLN A 85 -7.12 17.80 -6.29
N ILE A 86 -6.98 16.58 -6.82
CA ILE A 86 -7.12 15.32 -6.07
C ILE A 86 -5.81 14.54 -6.17
N VAL A 87 -5.29 14.12 -5.03
CA VAL A 87 -4.04 13.36 -4.94
C VAL A 87 -4.31 11.98 -4.36
N VAL A 88 -3.82 10.94 -5.04
CA VAL A 88 -3.95 9.55 -4.59
C VAL A 88 -2.64 8.81 -4.85
N ALA A 89 -1.95 8.40 -3.80
CA ALA A 89 -0.70 7.66 -3.88
C ALA A 89 0.31 8.30 -4.88
N PHE A 90 0.63 9.54 -4.63
CA PHE A 90 1.56 10.34 -5.41
C PHE A 90 2.73 10.84 -4.54
N ARG A 91 3.75 11.40 -5.19
CA ARG A 91 4.86 12.04 -4.48
C ARG A 91 4.44 13.35 -3.81
N MET A 92 5.20 13.78 -2.82
CA MET A 92 4.98 15.06 -2.13
C MET A 92 4.93 16.23 -3.12
N LEU A 93 3.94 17.10 -2.97
CA LEU A 93 3.71 18.25 -3.80
C LEU A 93 4.39 19.49 -3.20
N PRO A 94 5.07 20.32 -4.01
CA PRO A 94 5.50 21.62 -3.55
C PRO A 94 4.31 22.59 -3.39
N LYS A 95 4.45 23.55 -2.48
CA LYS A 95 3.41 24.54 -2.15
C LYS A 95 2.81 25.21 -3.37
N VAL A 96 3.65 25.65 -4.32
CA VAL A 96 3.24 26.30 -5.57
C VAL A 96 2.27 25.46 -6.43
N VAL A 97 2.26 24.13 -6.25
CA VAL A 97 1.33 23.23 -6.95
C VAL A 97 0.03 23.04 -6.17
N TRP A 98 0.12 22.70 -4.88
CA TRP A 98 -1.09 22.35 -4.13
C TRP A 98 -1.91 23.57 -3.68
N GLU A 99 -1.35 24.76 -3.63
CA GLU A 99 -2.10 26.02 -3.39
C GLU A 99 -2.73 26.63 -4.66
N MET A 100 -2.46 26.05 -5.84
CA MET A 100 -2.88 26.68 -7.10
C MET A 100 -4.42 26.72 -7.28
N PRO A 101 -5.19 25.66 -6.99
CA PRO A 101 -6.64 25.65 -7.23
C PRO A 101 -7.41 26.39 -6.12
N SER A 102 -8.47 27.13 -6.51
CA SER A 102 -9.27 27.94 -5.60
C SER A 102 -10.04 27.14 -4.53
N LEU A 103 -10.43 25.89 -4.83
CA LEU A 103 -11.12 25.00 -3.91
C LEU A 103 -10.13 24.07 -3.14
N GLY A 104 -8.82 24.27 -3.34
CA GLY A 104 -7.77 23.54 -2.64
C GLY A 104 -7.38 22.22 -3.30
N THR A 105 -6.47 21.53 -2.64
CA THR A 105 -5.97 20.21 -3.03
C THR A 105 -6.22 19.25 -1.88
N PHE A 106 -6.91 18.14 -2.14
CA PHE A 106 -7.08 17.09 -1.13
C PHE A 106 -6.41 15.78 -1.53
N ASN A 107 -6.03 15.00 -0.53
CA ASN A 107 -5.50 13.66 -0.69
C ASN A 107 -6.51 12.62 -0.18
N LEU A 108 -6.54 11.47 -0.82
CA LEU A 108 -7.12 10.24 -0.28
C LEU A 108 -6.01 9.39 0.32
N HIS A 109 -6.03 9.20 1.63
CA HIS A 109 -5.09 8.38 2.38
C HIS A 109 -5.74 7.08 2.85
N ALA A 110 -5.03 5.96 2.73
CA ALA A 110 -5.58 4.64 3.02
C ALA A 110 -5.40 4.25 4.50
N SER A 111 -5.81 5.14 5.41
CA SER A 111 -5.93 4.89 6.85
C SER A 111 -6.99 5.78 7.48
N LEU A 112 -7.33 5.50 8.74
CA LEU A 112 -8.08 6.39 9.61
C LEU A 112 -7.10 7.38 10.27
N LEU A 113 -6.88 8.53 9.65
CA LEU A 113 -6.03 9.58 10.20
C LEU A 113 -6.57 10.05 11.58
N PRO A 114 -5.67 10.42 12.51
CA PRO A 114 -4.25 10.70 12.34
C PRO A 114 -3.32 9.48 12.36
N ASN A 115 -3.84 8.26 12.63
CA ASN A 115 -3.02 7.06 12.63
C ASN A 115 -2.56 6.66 11.22
N TYR A 116 -1.36 6.08 11.16
CA TYR A 116 -0.76 5.56 9.92
C TYR A 116 -0.51 6.62 8.85
N ARG A 117 -0.15 7.87 9.25
CA ARG A 117 0.48 8.83 8.34
C ARG A 117 1.73 8.20 7.73
N GLY A 118 1.97 8.42 6.44
CA GLY A 118 3.19 7.98 5.76
C GLY A 118 2.99 7.02 4.59
N ALA A 119 4.00 6.16 4.34
CA ALA A 119 4.19 5.55 3.03
C ALA A 119 3.42 4.23 2.78
N ALA A 120 3.07 3.47 3.84
CA ALA A 120 2.51 2.13 3.70
C ALA A 120 1.38 1.84 4.70
N PRO A 121 0.32 2.67 4.76
CA PRO A 121 -0.72 2.59 5.80
C PRO A 121 -1.46 1.25 5.79
N ILE A 122 -1.78 0.69 4.64
CA ILE A 122 -2.47 -0.60 4.49
C ILE A 122 -1.67 -1.73 5.12
N ASN A 123 -0.36 -1.77 4.82
CA ASN A 123 0.53 -2.81 5.33
C ASN A 123 0.66 -2.70 6.86
N TRP A 124 0.92 -1.50 7.38
CA TRP A 124 1.16 -1.31 8.79
C TRP A 124 -0.08 -1.51 9.66
N ALA A 125 -1.28 -1.24 9.15
CA ALA A 125 -2.52 -1.58 9.86
C ALA A 125 -2.59 -3.10 10.12
N ILE A 126 -2.28 -3.93 9.12
CA ILE A 126 -2.27 -5.39 9.29
C ILE A 126 -1.09 -5.86 10.15
N ILE A 127 0.12 -5.35 9.90
CA ILE A 127 1.34 -5.73 10.65
C ILE A 127 1.15 -5.47 12.16
N ASN A 128 0.52 -4.37 12.50
CA ASN A 128 0.24 -4.01 13.90
C ASN A 128 -0.99 -4.72 14.49
N GLY A 129 -1.64 -5.62 13.74
CA GLY A 129 -2.76 -6.41 14.23
C GLY A 129 -4.06 -5.62 14.42
N GLU A 130 -4.25 -4.52 13.68
CA GLU A 130 -5.50 -3.79 13.71
C GLU A 130 -6.66 -4.68 13.25
N THR A 131 -7.82 -4.49 13.86
CA THR A 131 -9.07 -5.17 13.48
C THR A 131 -9.95 -4.32 12.60
N LYS A 132 -9.60 -3.03 12.43
CA LYS A 132 -10.27 -2.07 11.59
C LYS A 132 -9.28 -1.06 11.03
N THR A 133 -9.59 -0.53 9.87
CA THR A 133 -8.88 0.56 9.21
C THR A 133 -9.87 1.36 8.38
N GLY A 134 -9.40 2.15 7.43
CA GLY A 134 -10.30 2.91 6.55
C GLY A 134 -9.54 3.79 5.58
N VAL A 135 -10.25 4.78 5.08
CA VAL A 135 -9.72 5.83 4.22
C VAL A 135 -10.10 7.18 4.78
N THR A 136 -9.25 8.18 4.55
CA THR A 136 -9.51 9.57 4.94
C THR A 136 -9.20 10.50 3.78
N THR A 137 -10.12 11.41 3.45
CA THR A 137 -9.84 12.55 2.59
C THR A 137 -9.50 13.77 3.46
N PHE A 138 -8.44 14.50 3.10
CA PHE A 138 -7.98 15.67 3.84
C PHE A 138 -7.34 16.70 2.92
N PHE A 139 -7.43 17.98 3.23
CA PHE A 139 -6.71 19.02 2.50
C PHE A 139 -5.21 18.93 2.77
N ILE A 140 -4.39 19.06 1.73
CA ILE A 140 -2.93 19.03 1.84
C ILE A 140 -2.44 20.32 2.49
N ASP A 141 -1.44 20.19 3.37
CA ASP A 141 -0.67 21.25 3.96
C ASP A 141 0.85 21.06 3.75
N ASP A 142 1.67 21.82 4.48
CA ASP A 142 3.13 21.79 4.36
C ASP A 142 3.80 20.52 4.93
N LYS A 143 3.06 19.71 5.70
CA LYS A 143 3.57 18.49 6.35
C LYS A 143 2.96 17.25 5.71
N ILE A 144 3.58 16.09 5.96
CA ILE A 144 3.10 14.81 5.41
C ILE A 144 1.86 14.35 6.16
N ASP A 145 0.72 14.26 5.43
CA ASP A 145 -0.55 13.68 5.88
C ASP A 145 -1.13 14.30 7.18
N THR A 146 -0.88 15.61 7.41
CA THR A 146 -1.32 16.32 8.63
C THR A 146 -2.49 17.27 8.43
N GLY A 147 -2.87 17.54 7.20
CA GLY A 147 -3.88 18.54 6.87
C GLY A 147 -5.27 18.22 7.41
N ALA A 148 -6.17 19.19 7.36
CA ALA A 148 -7.51 19.09 7.94
C ALA A 148 -8.35 18.04 7.21
N MET A 149 -8.91 17.08 7.97
CA MET A 149 -9.71 15.97 7.45
C MET A 149 -11.08 16.47 6.98
N ILE A 150 -11.52 15.97 5.82
CA ILE A 150 -12.82 16.26 5.23
C ILE A 150 -13.82 15.15 5.57
N LEU A 151 -13.52 13.92 5.14
CA LEU A 151 -14.32 12.73 5.41
C LEU A 151 -13.41 11.54 5.73
N ASN A 152 -13.95 10.60 6.49
CA ASN A 152 -13.36 9.28 6.66
C ASN A 152 -14.42 8.18 6.51
N SER A 153 -13.98 6.99 6.13
CA SER A 153 -14.82 5.80 6.05
C SER A 153 -14.06 4.61 6.62
N GLU A 154 -14.70 3.87 7.52
CA GLU A 154 -14.11 2.74 8.25
C GLU A 154 -14.49 1.40 7.61
N ILE A 155 -13.59 0.41 7.72
CA ILE A 155 -13.82 -0.97 7.30
C ILE A 155 -13.11 -1.93 8.26
N ALA A 156 -13.73 -3.09 8.54
CA ALA A 156 -13.09 -4.15 9.30
C ALA A 156 -11.96 -4.80 8.49
N ILE A 157 -10.89 -5.23 9.18
CA ILE A 157 -9.85 -6.10 8.63
C ILE A 157 -10.20 -7.54 9.00
N GLU A 158 -10.39 -8.40 8.00
CA GLU A 158 -10.73 -9.81 8.25
C GLU A 158 -9.52 -10.57 8.83
N PRO A 159 -9.73 -11.56 9.72
CA PRO A 159 -8.64 -12.23 10.44
C PRO A 159 -7.57 -12.85 9.55
N ALA A 160 -7.94 -13.39 8.39
CA ALA A 160 -7.01 -14.01 7.44
C ALA A 160 -6.66 -13.11 6.23
N GLU A 161 -7.15 -11.87 6.23
CA GLU A 161 -6.96 -10.95 5.12
C GLU A 161 -5.51 -10.50 5.01
N ASN A 162 -4.98 -10.51 3.79
CA ASN A 162 -3.66 -9.97 3.49
C ASN A 162 -3.74 -8.54 2.93
N ALA A 163 -2.57 -7.88 2.85
CA ALA A 163 -2.51 -6.49 2.40
C ALA A 163 -3.03 -6.27 0.97
N GLY A 164 -2.87 -7.26 0.08
CA GLY A 164 -3.42 -7.17 -1.28
C GLY A 164 -4.95 -7.18 -1.30
N GLN A 165 -5.57 -8.05 -0.53
CA GLN A 165 -7.02 -8.12 -0.41
C GLN A 165 -7.60 -6.86 0.24
N LEU A 166 -6.98 -6.39 1.32
CA LEU A 166 -7.37 -5.15 1.98
C LEU A 166 -7.20 -3.94 1.07
N HIS A 167 -6.12 -3.89 0.27
CA HIS A 167 -5.89 -2.85 -0.73
C HIS A 167 -7.07 -2.72 -1.70
N ASP A 168 -7.57 -3.83 -2.24
CA ASP A 168 -8.67 -3.80 -3.21
C ASP A 168 -9.99 -3.34 -2.56
N ARG A 169 -10.24 -3.75 -1.32
CA ARG A 169 -11.40 -3.29 -0.54
C ARG A 169 -11.32 -1.80 -0.19
N LEU A 170 -10.14 -1.32 0.20
CA LEU A 170 -9.90 0.10 0.49
C LEU A 170 -9.95 0.97 -0.78
N MET A 171 -9.55 0.45 -1.94
CA MET A 171 -9.71 1.14 -3.22
C MET A 171 -11.20 1.40 -3.52
N ASN A 172 -12.05 0.39 -3.34
CA ASN A 172 -13.50 0.54 -3.53
C ASN A 172 -14.12 1.50 -2.52
N LEU A 173 -13.75 1.39 -1.24
CA LEU A 173 -14.19 2.30 -0.18
C LEU A 173 -13.74 3.74 -0.47
N GLY A 174 -12.48 3.92 -0.85
CA GLY A 174 -11.88 5.21 -1.20
C GLY A 174 -12.56 5.85 -2.41
N SER A 175 -12.94 5.05 -3.40
CA SER A 175 -13.70 5.52 -4.57
C SER A 175 -15.02 6.17 -4.14
N THR A 176 -15.78 5.53 -3.28
CA THR A 176 -17.03 6.08 -2.74
C THR A 176 -16.77 7.34 -1.89
N THR A 177 -15.78 7.28 -1.00
CA THR A 177 -15.44 8.39 -0.11
C THR A 177 -14.99 9.64 -0.89
N VAL A 178 -14.26 9.47 -2.00
CA VAL A 178 -13.88 10.59 -2.87
C VAL A 178 -15.07 11.20 -3.55
N ILE A 179 -16.03 10.42 -4.05
CA ILE A 179 -17.27 10.97 -4.65
C ILE A 179 -18.08 11.75 -3.59
N ASP A 180 -18.19 11.24 -2.39
CA ASP A 180 -18.89 11.95 -1.32
C ASP A 180 -18.15 13.23 -0.91
N THR A 181 -16.81 13.22 -0.90
CA THR A 181 -15.98 14.42 -0.70
C THR A 181 -16.22 15.46 -1.79
N LEU A 182 -16.31 15.06 -3.06
CA LEU A 182 -16.62 15.96 -4.17
C LEU A 182 -17.98 16.60 -4.02
N LYS A 183 -19.03 15.86 -3.62
CA LYS A 183 -20.37 16.41 -3.34
C LYS A 183 -20.34 17.44 -2.20
N VAL A 184 -19.58 17.17 -1.13
CA VAL A 184 -19.43 18.12 -0.01
C VAL A 184 -18.76 19.41 -0.47
N ILE A 185 -17.72 19.32 -1.30
CA ILE A 185 -17.03 20.49 -1.87
C ILE A 185 -17.95 21.27 -2.82
N GLU A 186 -18.67 20.60 -3.72
CA GLU A 186 -19.62 21.24 -4.63
C GLU A 186 -20.72 22.03 -3.91
N ASN A 187 -21.18 21.51 -2.77
CA ASN A 187 -22.21 22.19 -1.97
C ASN A 187 -21.68 23.39 -1.18
N GLY A 188 -20.37 23.64 -1.18
CA GLY A 188 -19.74 24.77 -0.52
C GLY A 188 -19.76 24.73 1.02
N ASN A 189 -20.15 23.60 1.61
CA ASN A 189 -20.27 23.42 3.07
C ASN A 189 -19.22 22.45 3.61
N VAL A 190 -17.96 22.67 3.28
CA VAL A 190 -16.88 21.80 3.77
C VAL A 190 -16.60 22.12 5.23
N ILE A 191 -16.98 21.19 6.10
CA ILE A 191 -16.58 21.23 7.52
C ILE A 191 -15.38 20.30 7.67
N THR A 192 -14.26 20.82 8.15
CA THR A 192 -13.04 20.04 8.35
C THR A 192 -12.76 19.82 9.83
N THR A 193 -12.09 18.70 10.12
CA THR A 193 -11.58 18.38 11.45
C THR A 193 -10.06 18.47 11.46
N ILE A 194 -9.51 19.27 12.37
CA ILE A 194 -8.04 19.36 12.55
C ILE A 194 -7.57 18.03 13.18
N GLN A 195 -6.50 17.49 12.63
CA GLN A 195 -5.89 16.29 13.18
C GLN A 195 -5.17 16.61 14.49
N GLU A 196 -5.45 15.84 15.53
CA GLU A 196 -4.66 15.86 16.75
C GLU A 196 -3.24 15.37 16.49
N ASP A 197 -2.27 15.88 17.21
CA ASP A 197 -0.87 15.46 17.17
C ASP A 197 -0.44 15.06 18.59
N ASN A 198 -0.15 13.78 18.78
CA ASN A 198 0.27 13.21 20.05
C ASN A 198 1.24 12.03 19.82
N ASP A 199 1.92 11.59 20.88
CA ASP A 199 2.95 10.53 20.80
C ASP A 199 2.37 9.14 20.55
N ASP A 200 1.06 8.94 20.69
CA ASP A 200 0.40 7.64 20.49
C ASP A 200 0.06 7.36 19.02
N ILE A 201 0.29 8.32 18.12
CA ILE A 201 0.00 8.19 16.69
C ILE A 201 0.93 7.16 16.06
N LYS A 202 0.34 6.11 15.50
CA LYS A 202 1.06 5.08 14.78
C LYS A 202 1.49 5.59 13.41
N THR A 203 2.76 5.38 13.07
CA THR A 203 3.36 5.82 11.79
C THR A 203 3.42 4.67 10.78
N ALA A 204 3.08 4.96 9.53
CA ALA A 204 3.22 4.02 8.41
C ALA A 204 4.57 4.21 7.71
N TYR A 205 5.63 3.62 8.27
CA TYR A 205 6.98 3.72 7.73
C TYR A 205 7.06 3.14 6.31
N LYS A 206 8.00 3.67 5.52
CA LYS A 206 8.34 3.07 4.23
C LYS A 206 8.86 1.66 4.43
N LEU A 207 8.31 0.71 3.68
CA LEU A 207 8.77 -0.68 3.67
C LEU A 207 10.17 -0.76 3.03
N ASN A 208 11.06 -1.47 3.70
CA ASN A 208 12.42 -1.71 3.28
C ASN A 208 12.84 -3.15 3.59
N LYS A 209 14.08 -3.53 3.25
CA LYS A 209 14.54 -4.90 3.44
C LYS A 209 14.56 -5.28 4.92
N GLU A 210 14.93 -4.37 5.78
CA GLU A 210 15.10 -4.61 7.22
C GLU A 210 13.76 -4.85 7.90
N ASN A 211 12.77 -3.97 7.70
CA ASN A 211 11.46 -4.08 8.35
C ASN A 211 10.53 -5.12 7.69
N CYS A 212 10.94 -5.71 6.56
CA CYS A 212 10.27 -6.86 5.94
C CYS A 212 10.90 -8.20 6.33
N LYS A 213 11.98 -8.22 7.10
CA LYS A 213 12.61 -9.45 7.59
C LYS A 213 11.83 -10.01 8.76
N ILE A 214 11.57 -11.32 8.75
CA ILE A 214 10.90 -12.02 9.85
C ILE A 214 11.87 -12.19 11.00
N ASP A 215 11.44 -11.76 12.18
CA ASP A 215 12.07 -12.06 13.46
C ASP A 215 11.32 -13.24 14.11
N TRP A 216 11.91 -14.41 14.06
CA TRP A 216 11.33 -15.67 14.58
C TRP A 216 11.28 -15.74 16.11
N THR A 217 11.82 -14.75 16.82
CA THR A 217 11.73 -14.64 18.29
C THR A 217 10.45 -13.96 18.75
N LYS A 218 9.73 -13.33 17.83
CA LYS A 218 8.45 -12.66 18.06
C LYS A 218 7.31 -13.64 18.34
N SER A 219 6.18 -13.13 18.79
CA SER A 219 4.96 -13.92 18.97
C SER A 219 4.44 -14.45 17.63
N GLY A 220 3.65 -15.54 17.68
CA GLY A 220 3.05 -16.11 16.49
C GLY A 220 2.16 -15.14 15.74
N ASP A 221 1.40 -14.32 16.46
CA ASP A 221 0.54 -13.29 15.89
C ASP A 221 1.35 -12.20 15.18
N GLU A 222 2.44 -11.68 15.80
CA GLU A 222 3.32 -10.69 15.18
C GLU A 222 3.94 -11.24 13.88
N ILE A 223 4.40 -12.48 13.89
CA ILE A 223 4.98 -13.10 12.69
C ILE A 223 3.91 -13.31 11.61
N ASN A 224 2.74 -13.84 11.98
CA ASN A 224 1.66 -14.06 11.03
C ASN A 224 1.12 -12.75 10.45
N ASN A 225 0.98 -11.71 11.28
CA ASN A 225 0.59 -10.37 10.85
C ASN A 225 1.62 -9.74 9.91
N LEU A 226 2.93 -9.91 10.18
CA LEU A 226 3.97 -9.45 9.28
C LEU A 226 3.88 -10.15 7.91
N ILE A 227 3.69 -11.47 7.88
CA ILE A 227 3.57 -12.24 6.64
C ILE A 227 2.37 -11.77 5.83
N ARG A 228 1.16 -11.72 6.42
CA ARG A 228 -0.05 -11.30 5.72
C ARG A 228 -0.05 -9.80 5.37
N GLY A 229 0.53 -8.97 6.24
CA GLY A 229 0.65 -7.51 6.02
C GLY A 229 1.64 -7.14 4.92
N LEU A 230 2.55 -8.03 4.55
CA LEU A 230 3.49 -7.83 3.44
C LEU A 230 3.12 -8.62 2.17
N SER A 231 2.07 -9.42 2.18
CA SER A 231 1.62 -10.23 1.04
C SER A 231 0.60 -9.45 0.19
N PRO A 232 0.69 -9.46 -1.14
CA PRO A 232 1.66 -10.20 -1.97
C PRO A 232 2.98 -9.45 -2.21
N TYR A 233 3.09 -8.19 -1.82
CA TYR A 233 4.26 -7.36 -2.06
C TYR A 233 4.52 -6.40 -0.88
N PRO A 234 5.80 -6.25 -0.46
CA PRO A 234 7.04 -6.82 -1.00
C PRO A 234 7.30 -8.28 -0.63
N ALA A 235 6.48 -8.89 0.20
CA ALA A 235 6.56 -10.16 0.89
C ALA A 235 7.53 -10.15 2.09
N ALA A 236 7.15 -10.85 3.16
CA ALA A 236 8.03 -11.12 4.27
C ALA A 236 9.15 -12.07 3.84
N TRP A 237 10.34 -11.93 4.42
CA TRP A 237 11.47 -12.74 4.04
C TRP A 237 12.33 -13.15 5.25
N CYS A 238 13.08 -14.24 5.09
CA CYS A 238 14.06 -14.69 6.07
C CYS A 238 15.20 -15.42 5.37
N PHE A 239 16.24 -15.76 6.12
CA PHE A 239 17.23 -16.74 5.68
C PHE A 239 16.77 -18.15 6.07
N LEU A 240 16.94 -19.08 5.16
CA LEU A 240 16.81 -20.51 5.36
C LEU A 240 18.21 -21.14 5.24
N LYS A 241 18.65 -21.81 6.29
CA LYS A 241 19.88 -22.59 6.28
C LYS A 241 19.55 -24.07 6.37
N ASP A 242 20.07 -24.84 5.43
CA ASP A 242 20.01 -26.30 5.45
C ASP A 242 21.37 -26.86 5.07
N LYS A 243 22.00 -27.64 5.97
CA LYS A 243 23.39 -28.12 5.82
C LYS A 243 24.34 -26.93 5.55
N ASN A 244 25.01 -26.97 4.39
CA ASN A 244 25.98 -25.95 3.97
C ASN A 244 25.34 -24.85 3.06
N GLU A 245 24.05 -24.92 2.78
CA GLU A 245 23.35 -23.95 1.93
C GLU A 245 22.61 -22.93 2.78
N GLU A 246 22.67 -21.68 2.35
CA GLU A 246 21.91 -20.56 2.91
C GLU A 246 21.18 -19.83 1.80
N LEU A 247 19.87 -19.71 1.93
CA LEU A 247 18.98 -19.12 0.94
C LEU A 247 18.16 -17.99 1.56
N SER A 248 17.99 -16.88 0.85
CA SER A 248 16.99 -15.87 1.20
C SER A 248 15.66 -16.26 0.58
N ILE A 249 14.69 -16.60 1.40
CA ILE A 249 13.36 -17.03 0.96
C ILE A 249 12.30 -15.96 1.27
N LYS A 250 11.26 -15.93 0.47
CA LYS A 250 10.07 -15.11 0.72
C LYS A 250 8.88 -15.97 1.14
N ILE A 251 8.13 -15.50 2.13
CA ILE A 251 6.95 -16.18 2.64
C ILE A 251 5.74 -15.30 2.34
N TYR A 252 4.72 -15.87 1.72
CA TYR A 252 3.52 -15.16 1.27
C TYR A 252 2.28 -15.52 2.07
N GLU A 253 2.20 -16.77 2.54
CA GLU A 253 1.06 -17.28 3.29
C GLU A 253 1.55 -18.22 4.38
N ALA A 254 0.99 -18.05 5.57
CA ALA A 254 1.26 -18.88 6.72
C ALA A 254 0.02 -18.99 7.61
N LYS A 255 0.05 -19.94 8.53
CA LYS A 255 -0.95 -20.13 9.56
C LYS A 255 -0.27 -20.35 10.90
N LEU A 256 -0.73 -19.66 11.92
CA LEU A 256 -0.32 -19.90 13.31
C LEU A 256 -0.97 -21.21 13.81
N LEU A 257 -0.18 -22.09 14.40
CA LEU A 257 -0.62 -23.30 15.08
C LEU A 257 -0.19 -23.21 16.54
N GLU A 258 -1.14 -23.20 17.45
CA GLU A 258 -0.92 -23.25 18.89
C GLU A 258 -0.73 -24.70 19.31
N GLU A 259 0.51 -25.15 19.38
CA GLU A 259 0.88 -26.54 19.69
C GLU A 259 2.16 -26.53 20.54
N ALA A 260 2.12 -27.12 21.72
CA ALA A 260 3.28 -27.18 22.60
C ALA A 260 4.40 -28.07 22.01
N HIS A 261 5.64 -27.60 22.09
CA HIS A 261 6.82 -28.32 21.62
C HIS A 261 8.07 -27.90 22.41
N SER A 262 9.17 -28.63 22.17
CA SER A 262 10.49 -28.38 22.80
C SER A 262 11.56 -27.89 21.81
N TYR A 263 11.18 -27.56 20.58
CA TYR A 263 12.14 -27.09 19.57
C TYR A 263 12.58 -25.64 19.85
N GLU A 264 13.79 -25.32 19.43
CA GLU A 264 14.27 -23.93 19.39
C GLU A 264 13.52 -23.12 18.33
N ALA A 265 13.30 -21.83 18.60
CA ALA A 265 12.70 -20.92 17.63
C ALA A 265 13.52 -20.88 16.33
N GLY A 266 12.83 -20.89 15.19
CA GLY A 266 13.44 -20.96 13.86
C GLY A 266 13.73 -22.38 13.36
N LYS A 267 13.56 -23.44 14.17
CA LYS A 267 13.70 -24.82 13.70
C LYS A 267 12.66 -25.11 12.63
N LEU A 268 13.11 -25.63 11.47
CA LEU A 268 12.23 -26.07 10.40
C LEU A 268 11.89 -27.55 10.57
N ILE A 269 10.61 -27.88 10.56
CA ILE A 269 10.09 -29.24 10.58
C ILE A 269 9.38 -29.48 9.25
N SER A 270 9.88 -30.43 8.47
CA SER A 270 9.34 -30.78 7.16
C SER A 270 8.63 -32.13 7.21
N GLY A 271 7.35 -32.16 6.86
CA GLY A 271 6.58 -33.38 6.59
C GLY A 271 6.52 -33.69 5.11
N LYS A 272 5.62 -34.62 4.73
CA LYS A 272 5.42 -34.97 3.32
C LYS A 272 4.80 -33.85 2.49
N LYS A 273 3.95 -33.01 3.09
CA LYS A 273 3.19 -31.95 2.41
C LYS A 273 3.12 -30.63 3.20
N GLU A 274 3.85 -30.54 4.29
CA GLU A 274 3.83 -29.38 5.18
C GLU A 274 5.23 -28.98 5.64
N ILE A 275 5.39 -27.69 5.90
CA ILE A 275 6.56 -27.12 6.57
C ILE A 275 6.05 -26.29 7.75
N LYS A 276 6.55 -26.60 8.93
CA LYS A 276 6.31 -25.84 10.16
C LYS A 276 7.62 -25.22 10.64
N ILE A 277 7.55 -23.98 11.07
CA ILE A 277 8.67 -23.30 11.74
C ILE A 277 8.33 -23.16 13.22
N ALA A 278 9.18 -23.68 14.08
CA ALA A 278 8.99 -23.59 15.52
C ALA A 278 9.15 -22.14 15.98
N ILE A 279 8.25 -21.69 16.84
CA ILE A 279 8.29 -20.40 17.54
C ILE A 279 8.06 -20.66 19.04
N LYS A 280 8.19 -19.64 19.88
CA LYS A 280 8.16 -19.81 21.35
C LYS A 280 6.98 -20.63 21.88
N ASN A 281 5.77 -20.47 21.34
CA ASN A 281 4.54 -21.11 21.85
C ASN A 281 3.72 -21.77 20.73
N GLY A 282 4.36 -22.40 19.74
CA GLY A 282 3.66 -23.02 18.65
C GLY A 282 4.48 -23.08 17.38
N PHE A 283 3.80 -23.13 16.24
CA PHE A 283 4.41 -23.17 14.93
C PHE A 283 3.80 -22.18 13.98
N ILE A 284 4.62 -21.65 13.08
CA ILE A 284 4.16 -21.02 11.85
C ILE A 284 4.19 -22.06 10.75
N GLN A 285 3.03 -22.56 10.35
CA GLN A 285 2.88 -23.45 9.19
C GLN A 285 2.97 -22.60 7.92
N LEU A 286 3.97 -22.85 7.10
CA LEU A 286 4.12 -22.19 5.81
C LEU A 286 3.17 -22.80 4.79
N LEU A 287 2.41 -21.96 4.07
CA LEU A 287 1.47 -22.40 3.04
C LEU A 287 2.00 -22.08 1.64
N SER A 288 2.58 -20.90 1.46
CA SER A 288 3.09 -20.42 0.17
C SER A 288 4.40 -19.66 0.36
N LEU A 289 5.42 -20.03 -0.41
CA LEU A 289 6.75 -19.42 -0.34
C LEU A 289 7.41 -19.31 -1.73
N GLN A 290 8.54 -18.61 -1.77
CA GLN A 290 9.35 -18.47 -2.97
C GLN A 290 10.83 -18.65 -2.62
N LEU A 291 11.47 -19.59 -3.28
CA LEU A 291 12.94 -19.77 -3.25
C LEU A 291 13.62 -18.82 -4.26
N PRO A 292 14.91 -18.50 -4.07
CA PRO A 292 15.67 -17.69 -5.01
C PRO A 292 15.60 -18.23 -6.43
N GLY A 293 15.29 -17.38 -7.40
CA GLY A 293 15.20 -17.73 -8.81
C GLY A 293 14.00 -18.60 -9.22
N LYS A 294 13.13 -18.97 -8.28
CA LYS A 294 11.91 -19.74 -8.54
C LYS A 294 10.67 -18.85 -8.51
N LYS A 295 9.54 -19.38 -8.98
CA LYS A 295 8.21 -18.77 -8.82
C LYS A 295 7.70 -19.01 -7.40
N ARG A 296 6.74 -18.19 -6.94
CA ARG A 296 5.93 -18.48 -5.77
C ARG A 296 5.23 -19.83 -5.95
N MET A 297 5.25 -20.68 -4.93
CA MET A 297 4.70 -22.04 -4.95
C MET A 297 3.98 -22.36 -3.64
N GLN A 298 3.00 -23.22 -3.71
CA GLN A 298 2.44 -23.87 -2.51
C GLN A 298 3.47 -24.83 -1.92
N VAL A 299 3.52 -24.92 -0.59
CA VAL A 299 4.48 -25.77 0.13
C VAL A 299 4.35 -27.24 -0.30
N ALA A 300 3.13 -27.74 -0.48
CA ALA A 300 2.91 -29.11 -0.92
C ALA A 300 3.50 -29.41 -2.32
N GLU A 301 3.49 -28.43 -3.23
CA GLU A 301 4.12 -28.55 -4.55
C GLU A 301 5.66 -28.49 -4.45
N LEU A 302 6.17 -27.59 -3.62
CA LEU A 302 7.62 -27.46 -3.38
C LEU A 302 8.23 -28.78 -2.90
N LEU A 303 7.55 -29.45 -1.96
CA LEU A 303 8.04 -30.68 -1.32
C LEU A 303 8.01 -31.92 -2.26
N ASN A 304 7.40 -31.84 -3.44
CA ASN A 304 7.53 -32.89 -4.45
C ASN A 304 8.95 -32.93 -5.07
N GLY A 305 9.70 -31.86 -4.99
CA GLY A 305 11.04 -31.75 -5.60
C GLY A 305 12.16 -31.36 -4.66
N ILE A 306 11.85 -31.06 -3.39
CA ILE A 306 12.83 -30.60 -2.40
C ILE A 306 12.56 -31.31 -1.07
N THR A 307 13.62 -31.77 -0.42
CA THR A 307 13.59 -32.31 0.93
C THR A 307 14.54 -31.49 1.81
N PHE A 308 14.10 -31.18 3.02
CA PHE A 308 14.92 -30.49 4.02
C PHE A 308 15.46 -31.48 5.02
N SER A 309 16.68 -31.26 5.48
CA SER A 309 17.28 -32.09 6.51
C SER A 309 16.74 -31.75 7.90
N ASP A 310 17.03 -32.65 8.86
CA ASP A 310 16.70 -32.39 10.26
C ASP A 310 17.50 -31.22 10.88
N GLU A 311 18.51 -30.68 10.19
CA GLU A 311 19.28 -29.53 10.64
C GLU A 311 18.73 -28.19 10.10
N ALA A 312 17.72 -28.24 9.21
CA ALA A 312 17.17 -27.07 8.57
C ALA A 312 16.59 -26.06 9.58
N LYS A 313 16.89 -24.78 9.40
CA LYS A 313 16.40 -23.69 10.23
C LYS A 313 16.29 -22.38 9.48
N VAL A 314 15.45 -21.48 10.01
CA VAL A 314 15.29 -20.10 9.52
C VAL A 314 15.73 -19.06 10.57
N TYR A 315 16.16 -17.85 10.09
CA TYR A 315 16.57 -16.74 10.96
C TYR A 315 16.56 -15.39 10.24
#